data_ce23f3ddf0be87df8509d36985539f7e
#
_entry.id   ce23f3ddf0be87df8509d36985539f7e
#
_cell.length_a   1.000
_cell.length_b   1.000
_cell.length_c   1.000
_cell.angle_alpha   90.00
_cell.angle_beta   90.00
_cell.angle_gamma   90.00
#
_symmetry.space_group_name_H-M   'P 1'
#
loop_
_entity.id
_entity.type
_entity.pdbx_description
1 polymer ?
#
loop_
_entity_poly.entity_id
_entity_poly.type
_entity_poly.pdbx_seq_one_letter_code
_entity_poly.pdbx_strand_id
1 'polypeptide(L)'
;TYVTWMMDLAKDENRAKLYVCIDEKLSDAQKAVQGAHAVGQFLMEHPYTLWQNGTLVLIKDKYGSSGPYGYAAERSSFREPDMKNVVTATASFGPSCETYFKTYKLI
;
A
#
# COMPACT_ATOMS: atom_id res chain seq x y z
N THR A 1 14.37 6.90 -11.94
CA THR A 1 14.35 7.70 -10.71
C THR A 1 12.92 8.03 -10.29
N TYR A 2 12.76 8.47 -9.06
CA TYR A 2 11.45 8.86 -8.54
C TYR A 2 10.83 10.02 -9.35
N VAL A 3 11.65 11.01 -9.72
CA VAL A 3 11.19 12.16 -10.50
C VAL A 3 10.70 11.72 -11.88
N THR A 4 11.45 10.86 -12.56
CA THR A 4 11.06 10.34 -13.87
C THR A 4 9.74 9.56 -13.77
N TRP A 5 9.59 8.73 -12.74
CA TRP A 5 8.38 7.98 -12.49
C TRP A 5 7.17 8.90 -12.25
N MET A 6 7.34 9.99 -11.49
CA MET A 6 6.29 10.97 -11.27
C MET A 6 5.83 11.63 -12.57
N MET A 7 6.76 11.92 -13.48
CA MET A 7 6.43 12.47 -14.79
C MET A 7 5.65 11.48 -15.63
N ASP A 8 6.00 10.20 -15.56
CA ASP A 8 5.27 9.14 -16.27
C ASP A 8 3.85 8.98 -15.74
N LEU A 9 3.64 9.07 -14.42
CA LEU A 9 2.31 9.03 -13.84
C LEU A 9 1.44 10.19 -14.29
N ALA A 10 2.01 11.37 -14.44
CA ALA A 10 1.27 12.54 -14.92
C ALA A 10 0.74 12.34 -16.34
N LYS A 11 1.35 11.44 -17.11
CA LYS A 11 0.95 11.13 -18.49
C LYS A 11 0.00 9.94 -18.57
N ASP A 12 0.01 9.06 -17.59
CA ASP A 12 -0.76 7.82 -17.61
C ASP A 12 -1.31 7.49 -16.21
N GLU A 13 -2.50 8.00 -15.92
CA GLU A 13 -3.16 7.81 -14.63
C GLU A 13 -3.48 6.34 -14.33
N ASN A 14 -3.65 5.50 -15.36
CA ASN A 14 -3.97 4.09 -15.17
C ASN A 14 -2.81 3.30 -14.56
N ARG A 15 -1.61 3.87 -14.55
CA ARG A 15 -0.42 3.25 -13.95
C ARG A 15 -0.24 3.64 -12.48
N ALA A 16 -1.03 4.57 -11.97
CA ALA A 16 -0.95 4.99 -10.57
C ALA A 16 -1.57 3.92 -9.67
N LYS A 17 -0.75 3.07 -9.07
CA LYS A 17 -1.18 1.94 -8.25
C LYS A 17 -0.75 2.10 -6.82
N LEU A 18 -1.72 2.01 -5.90
CA LEU A 18 -1.45 1.89 -4.46
C LEU A 18 -1.51 0.40 -4.11
N TYR A 19 -0.42 -0.11 -3.55
CA TYR A 19 -0.34 -1.50 -3.11
C TYR A 19 -0.65 -1.56 -1.62
N VAL A 20 -1.62 -2.38 -1.24
CA VAL A 20 -1.96 -2.60 0.17
C VAL A 20 -1.67 -4.06 0.50
N CYS A 21 -0.64 -4.27 1.31
CA CYS A 21 -0.25 -5.60 1.76
C CYS A 21 -0.95 -5.89 3.10
N ILE A 22 -1.68 -6.99 3.16
CA ILE A 22 -2.54 -7.33 4.29
C ILE A 22 -2.09 -8.68 4.86
N ASP A 23 -2.12 -8.79 6.20
CA ASP A 23 -1.79 -10.03 6.90
C ASP A 23 -2.73 -11.15 6.45
N GLU A 24 -2.16 -12.20 5.86
CA GLU A 24 -2.93 -13.32 5.30
C GLU A 24 -3.65 -14.16 6.36
N LYS A 25 -3.27 -14.04 7.62
CA LYS A 25 -3.88 -14.80 8.72
C LYS A 25 -5.25 -14.27 9.14
N LEU A 26 -5.60 -13.06 8.70
CA LEU A 26 -6.89 -12.46 9.04
C LEU A 26 -8.02 -13.14 8.26
N SER A 27 -9.24 -13.09 8.81
CA SER A 27 -10.43 -13.52 8.07
C SER A 27 -10.65 -12.58 6.86
N ASP A 28 -11.45 -13.02 5.90
CA ASP A 28 -11.74 -12.20 4.72
C ASP A 28 -12.38 -10.85 5.10
N ALA A 29 -13.32 -10.87 6.05
CA ALA A 29 -13.94 -9.64 6.53
C ALA A 29 -12.91 -8.70 7.18
N GLN A 30 -12.01 -9.24 8.01
CA GLN A 30 -10.96 -8.44 8.65
C GLN A 30 -9.95 -7.91 7.64
N LYS A 31 -9.60 -8.70 6.62
CA LYS A 31 -8.73 -8.21 5.54
C LYS A 31 -9.32 -6.97 4.88
N ALA A 32 -10.62 -6.99 4.58
CA ALA A 32 -11.28 -5.85 3.98
C ALA A 32 -11.23 -4.61 4.89
N VAL A 33 -11.51 -4.79 6.16
CA VAL A 33 -11.49 -3.70 7.14
C VAL A 33 -10.08 -3.14 7.32
N GLN A 34 -9.08 -4.00 7.50
CA GLN A 34 -7.71 -3.57 7.73
C GLN A 34 -7.11 -2.92 6.49
N GLY A 35 -7.44 -3.43 5.31
CA GLY A 35 -7.03 -2.82 4.05
C GLY A 35 -7.58 -1.41 3.89
N ALA A 36 -8.85 -1.21 4.22
CA ALA A 36 -9.48 0.11 4.18
C ALA A 36 -8.82 1.08 5.17
N HIS A 37 -8.50 0.61 6.38
CA HIS A 37 -7.80 1.44 7.37
C HIS A 37 -6.39 1.83 6.90
N ALA A 38 -5.68 0.93 6.21
CA ALA A 38 -4.35 1.25 5.67
C ALA A 38 -4.43 2.32 4.60
N VAL A 39 -5.44 2.29 3.72
CA VAL A 39 -5.67 3.33 2.73
C VAL A 39 -5.96 4.66 3.41
N GLY A 40 -6.83 4.66 4.43
CA GLY A 40 -7.13 5.86 5.20
C GLY A 40 -5.88 6.45 5.87
N GLN A 41 -5.08 5.60 6.50
CA GLN A 41 -3.83 6.01 7.13
C GLN A 41 -2.86 6.60 6.11
N PHE A 42 -2.75 5.97 4.94
CA PHE A 42 -1.89 6.45 3.87
C PHE A 42 -2.28 7.87 3.43
N LEU A 43 -3.56 8.10 3.20
CA LEU A 43 -4.04 9.40 2.76
C LEU A 43 -3.86 10.49 3.83
N MET A 44 -3.99 10.12 5.10
CA MET A 44 -3.76 11.05 6.21
C MET A 44 -2.29 11.43 6.35
N GLU A 45 -1.38 10.49 6.14
CA GLU A 45 0.06 10.70 6.30
C GLU A 45 0.71 11.29 5.05
N HIS A 46 0.09 11.14 3.88
CA HIS A 46 0.62 11.61 2.60
C HIS A 46 -0.40 12.48 1.87
N PRO A 47 -0.71 13.69 2.42
CA PRO A 47 -1.77 14.53 1.84
C PRO A 47 -1.45 15.06 0.44
N TYR A 48 -0.19 14.99 0.03
CA TYR A 48 0.24 15.46 -1.30
C TYR A 48 0.64 14.29 -2.21
N THR A 49 0.20 13.08 -1.90
CA THR A 49 0.50 11.92 -2.74
C THR A 49 -0.03 12.09 -4.16
N LEU A 50 0.70 11.52 -5.11
CA LEU A 50 0.26 11.46 -6.52
C LEU A 50 -0.79 10.37 -6.75
N TRP A 51 -1.00 9.49 -5.79
CA TRP A 51 -2.09 8.52 -5.90
C TRP A 51 -3.41 9.24 -5.63
N GLN A 52 -4.20 9.41 -6.67
CA GLN A 52 -5.47 10.13 -6.62
C GLN A 52 -6.64 9.16 -6.80
N ASN A 53 -6.66 8.13 -5.97
CA ASN A 53 -7.70 7.11 -5.98
C ASN A 53 -7.79 6.38 -7.33
N GLY A 54 -6.62 6.09 -7.89
CA GLY A 54 -6.49 5.32 -9.13
C GLY A 54 -6.62 3.82 -8.87
N THR A 55 -5.67 3.03 -9.38
CA THR A 55 -5.70 1.59 -9.19
C THR A 55 -5.32 1.21 -7.76
N LEU A 56 -6.13 0.34 -7.15
CA LEU A 56 -5.87 -0.21 -5.83
C LEU A 56 -5.56 -1.70 -5.97
N VAL A 57 -4.38 -2.12 -5.51
CA VAL A 57 -3.94 -3.51 -5.59
C VAL A 57 -3.88 -4.08 -4.18
N LEU A 58 -4.77 -5.02 -3.88
CA LEU A 58 -4.82 -5.68 -2.58
C LEU A 58 -4.06 -7.00 -2.67
N ILE A 59 -3.01 -7.12 -1.88
CA ILE A 59 -2.14 -8.28 -1.84
C ILE A 59 -2.03 -8.81 -0.41
N LYS A 60 -1.56 -10.02 -0.26
CA LYS A 60 -1.42 -10.64 1.05
C LYS A 60 -0.02 -11.19 1.24
N ASP A 61 0.42 -11.21 2.48
CA ASP A 61 1.69 -11.78 2.87
C ASP A 61 1.59 -12.31 4.30
N LYS A 62 2.58 -13.06 4.68
CA LYS A 62 2.72 -13.59 6.03
C LYS A 62 2.63 -12.51 7.10
N TYR A 63 3.12 -11.31 6.78
CA TYR A 63 3.06 -10.15 7.66
C TYR A 63 2.42 -8.98 6.92
N GLY A 64 1.56 -8.23 7.61
CA GLY A 64 0.94 -7.03 7.05
C GLY A 64 1.87 -5.82 6.93
N SER A 65 3.16 -6.00 7.20
CA SER A 65 4.14 -4.92 7.22
C SER A 65 5.03 -4.88 5.97
N SER A 66 4.81 -5.77 5.01
CA SER A 66 5.65 -5.84 3.81
C SER A 66 5.49 -4.61 2.93
N GLY A 67 6.60 -4.12 2.40
CA GLY A 67 6.63 -3.00 1.49
C GLY A 67 8.03 -2.41 1.36
N PRO A 68 8.31 -1.71 0.26
CA PRO A 68 9.63 -1.08 0.09
C PRO A 68 9.78 0.13 1.02
N TYR A 69 11.02 0.40 1.39
CA TYR A 69 11.40 1.56 2.20
C TYR A 69 12.20 2.55 1.36
N GLY A 70 12.32 3.78 1.86
CA GLY A 70 13.22 4.78 1.31
C GLY A 70 12.53 5.81 0.44
N TYR A 71 13.34 6.57 -0.31
CA TYR A 71 12.86 7.72 -1.07
C TYR A 71 11.95 7.37 -2.24
N ALA A 72 12.02 6.13 -2.70
CA ALA A 72 11.28 5.70 -3.88
C ALA A 72 9.85 5.26 -3.55
N ALA A 73 9.43 5.35 -2.30
CA ALA A 73 8.09 4.91 -1.91
C ALA A 73 7.53 5.73 -0.75
N GLU A 74 6.26 6.07 -0.86
CA GLU A 74 5.46 6.52 0.27
C GLU A 74 4.86 5.28 0.92
N ARG A 75 4.84 5.24 2.25
CA ARG A 75 4.45 4.02 2.97
C ARG A 75 3.74 4.38 4.26
N SER A 76 2.60 3.76 4.52
CA SER A 76 1.87 3.93 5.76
C SER A 76 1.36 2.58 6.25
N SER A 77 1.58 2.30 7.53
CA SER A 77 1.11 1.06 8.17
C SER A 77 -0.04 1.36 9.10
N PHE A 78 -1.05 0.50 9.09
CA PHE A 78 -2.13 0.56 10.06
C PHE A 78 -1.85 -0.42 11.19
N ARG A 79 -1.94 0.09 12.43
CA ARG A 79 -1.80 -0.71 13.65
C ARG A 79 -3.17 -0.87 14.29
N GLU A 80 -3.60 -2.13 14.47
CA GLU A 80 -4.94 -2.41 15.01
C GLU A 80 -4.93 -2.36 16.53
N PRO A 81 -5.63 -1.40 17.15
CA PRO A 81 -5.65 -1.28 18.62
C PRO A 81 -6.20 -2.52 19.32
N ASP A 82 -7.21 -3.16 18.72
CA ASP A 82 -7.83 -4.36 19.29
C ASP A 82 -6.92 -5.59 19.23
N MET A 83 -5.82 -5.51 18.50
CA MET A 83 -4.83 -6.57 18.34
C MET A 83 -3.45 -6.14 18.85
N LYS A 84 -3.43 -5.40 19.98
CA LYS A 84 -2.19 -4.95 20.65
C LYS A 84 -1.29 -4.10 19.73
N ASN A 85 -1.90 -3.29 18.87
CA ASN A 85 -1.20 -2.41 17.93
C ASN A 85 -0.28 -3.13 16.95
N VAL A 86 -0.60 -4.36 16.60
CA VAL A 86 0.10 -5.09 15.56
C VAL A 86 -0.19 -4.44 14.20
N VAL A 87 0.82 -4.38 13.34
CA VAL A 87 0.62 -3.92 11.97
C VAL A 87 -0.14 -5.01 11.20
N THR A 88 -1.35 -4.68 10.75
CA THR A 88 -2.22 -5.60 10.03
C THR A 88 -2.24 -5.37 8.53
N ALA A 89 -1.93 -4.15 8.09
CA ALA A 89 -1.86 -3.80 6.68
C ALA A 89 -0.96 -2.61 6.47
N THR A 90 -0.32 -2.54 5.30
CA THR A 90 0.58 -1.45 4.92
C THR A 90 0.29 -1.05 3.49
N ALA A 91 0.05 0.25 3.27
CA ALA A 91 -0.12 0.83 1.96
C ALA A 91 1.20 1.40 1.47
N SER A 92 1.56 1.11 0.22
CA SER A 92 2.82 1.57 -0.38
C SER A 92 2.59 2.08 -1.80
N PHE A 93 3.20 3.23 -2.12
CA PHE A 93 3.06 3.88 -3.40
C PHE A 93 4.41 4.44 -3.84
N GLY A 94 4.87 4.07 -5.03
CA GLY A 94 6.14 4.55 -5.55
C GLY A 94 6.68 3.64 -6.64
N PRO A 95 7.76 4.07 -7.32
CA PRO A 95 8.30 3.33 -8.47
C PRO A 95 8.88 1.96 -8.11
N SER A 96 9.28 1.73 -6.87
CA SER A 96 9.82 0.45 -6.43
C SER A 96 8.76 -0.59 -6.09
N CYS A 97 7.49 -0.20 -5.97
CA CYS A 97 6.43 -1.10 -5.50
C CYS A 97 6.14 -2.22 -6.48
N GLU A 98 6.06 -1.92 -7.77
CA GLU A 98 5.73 -2.93 -8.78
C GLU A 98 6.75 -4.08 -8.77
N THR A 99 8.02 -3.75 -8.73
CA THR A 99 9.09 -4.76 -8.66
C THR A 99 9.07 -5.50 -7.32
N TYR A 100 8.89 -4.75 -6.23
CA TYR A 100 8.88 -5.34 -4.88
C TYR A 100 7.77 -6.38 -4.73
N PHE A 101 6.57 -6.07 -5.22
CA PHE A 101 5.39 -6.93 -5.04
C PHE A 101 5.11 -7.86 -6.21
N LYS A 102 6.04 -7.98 -7.15
CA LYS A 102 5.86 -8.73 -8.40
C LYS A 102 5.40 -10.18 -8.19
N THR A 103 5.89 -10.83 -7.15
CA THR A 103 5.59 -12.24 -6.86
C THR A 103 4.54 -12.43 -5.77
N TYR A 104 4.01 -11.34 -5.21
CA TYR A 104 3.00 -11.42 -4.16
C TYR A 104 1.66 -11.81 -4.74
N LYS A 105 0.88 -12.54 -3.94
CA LYS A 105 -0.44 -13.02 -4.36
C LYS A 105 -1.51 -11.98 -4.06
N LEU A 106 -2.46 -11.84 -4.97
CA LEU A 106 -3.67 -11.06 -4.72
C LEU A 106 -4.52 -11.72 -3.65
N ILE A 107 -5.27 -10.90 -2.95
CA ILE A 107 -6.21 -11.38 -1.95
C ILE A 107 -7.27 -12.28 -2.59
#